data_b09765c942573d9fae5c358d7d04310b
#
_entry.id   b09765c942573d9fae5c358d7d04310b
#
_cell.length_a   1.000
_cell.length_b   1.000
_cell.length_c   1.000
_cell.angle_alpha   90.00
_cell.angle_beta   90.00
_cell.angle_gamma   90.00
#
_symmetry.space_group_name_H-M   'P 1'
#
loop_
_entity.id
_entity.type
_entity.pdbx_description
1 polymer ?
#
loop_
_entity_poly.entity_id
_entity_poly.type
_entity_poly.pdbx_seq_one_letter_code
_entity_poly.pdbx_strand_id
1 'polypeptide(L)'
;AWKLVEWLIEEMNPLVLIGGNHDMWSGAGDPLKWMTGLNTIREDWEARISINFPNGRQCRIHAAHDMPGHSQWNSLHAQNKMARFKGHANLYISGHRHNWGLAHIEDVERKTTAWLARARGYKFHDTYAFVKGFEQQNFGQAILQVIDPHNPSPVSWVQCFADPQE
;
A
#
# COMPACT_ATOMS: atom_id res chain seq x y z
N ALA A 1 1.70 -0.43 19.89
CA ALA A 1 1.66 -0.17 18.43
C ALA A 1 2.75 0.84 18.03
N TRP A 2 2.86 2.01 18.67
CA TRP A 2 3.79 3.08 18.26
C TRP A 2 5.26 2.69 18.34
N LYS A 3 5.71 1.96 19.37
CA LYS A 3 7.08 1.44 19.46
C LYS A 3 7.47 0.52 18.29
N LEU A 4 6.52 -0.20 17.73
CA LEU A 4 6.75 -1.01 16.54
C LEU A 4 6.94 -0.12 15.31
N VAL A 5 6.16 0.94 15.19
CA VAL A 5 6.27 1.90 14.09
C VAL A 5 7.59 2.67 14.16
N GLU A 6 8.00 3.13 15.35
CA GLU A 6 9.33 3.73 15.58
C GLU A 6 10.44 2.79 15.12
N TRP A 7 10.43 1.56 15.62
CA TRP A 7 11.42 0.56 15.25
C TRP A 7 11.45 0.29 13.74
N LEU A 8 10.28 0.17 13.09
CA LEU A 8 10.22 -0.01 11.64
C LEU A 8 10.80 1.18 10.87
N ILE A 9 10.57 2.40 11.33
CA ILE A 9 11.14 3.61 10.71
C ILE A 9 12.65 3.64 10.87
N GLU A 10 13.16 3.31 12.03
CA GLU A 10 14.60 3.30 12.33
C GLU A 10 15.35 2.22 11.53
N GLU A 11 14.78 1.01 11.44
CA GLU A 11 15.45 -0.14 10.83
C GLU A 11 15.23 -0.23 9.30
N MET A 12 14.09 0.19 8.79
CA MET A 12 13.72 -0.05 7.39
C MET A 12 13.90 1.16 6.49
N ASN A 13 14.23 2.34 7.02
CA ASN A 13 14.40 3.57 6.25
C ASN A 13 13.25 3.80 5.24
N PRO A 14 12.02 4.02 5.69
CA PRO A 14 10.86 4.09 4.82
C PRO A 14 10.95 5.25 3.84
N LEU A 15 10.64 4.98 2.57
CA LEU A 15 10.57 6.00 1.54
C LEU A 15 9.40 6.97 1.78
N VAL A 16 8.25 6.43 2.19
CA VAL A 16 7.04 7.21 2.43
C VAL A 16 6.23 6.65 3.58
N LEU A 17 5.66 7.55 4.37
CA LEU A 17 4.65 7.28 5.38
C LEU A 17 3.35 7.96 4.97
N ILE A 18 2.27 7.20 4.96
CA ILE A 18 0.94 7.72 4.62
C ILE A 18 0.06 7.66 5.85
N GLY A 19 -0.34 8.83 6.31
CA GLY A 19 -1.29 8.98 7.40
C GLY A 19 -2.70 8.57 6.99
N GLY A 20 -3.52 8.24 7.98
CA GLY A 20 -4.91 7.89 7.78
C GLY A 20 -5.80 8.44 8.89
N ASN A 21 -7.08 8.07 8.83
CA ASN A 21 -8.08 8.57 9.78
C ASN A 21 -7.78 8.19 11.24
N HIS A 22 -7.18 7.03 11.49
CA HIS A 22 -6.85 6.59 12.85
C HIS A 22 -5.67 7.34 13.47
N ASP A 23 -4.76 7.82 12.65
CA ASP A 23 -3.59 8.59 13.11
C ASP A 23 -4.02 9.98 13.61
N MET A 24 -5.10 10.52 13.06
CA MET A 24 -5.66 11.82 13.42
C MET A 24 -6.56 11.79 14.65
N TRP A 25 -7.00 10.62 15.11
CA TRP A 25 -7.95 10.48 16.22
C TRP A 25 -7.29 10.49 17.59
N SER A 26 -5.98 10.44 17.68
CA SER A 26 -5.31 10.58 18.96
C SER A 26 -5.38 12.04 19.39
N GLY A 27 -5.98 12.32 20.55
CA GLY A 27 -6.04 13.68 21.10
C GLY A 27 -4.67 14.31 21.39
N ALA A 28 -3.60 13.55 21.24
CA ALA A 28 -2.20 13.97 21.35
C ALA A 28 -1.57 14.44 20.04
N GLY A 29 -2.32 14.47 18.94
CA GLY A 29 -1.83 14.78 17.60
C GLY A 29 -1.45 13.55 16.80
N ASP A 30 -0.86 13.76 15.63
CA ASP A 30 -0.47 12.70 14.71
C ASP A 30 0.99 12.28 14.98
N PRO A 31 1.21 11.09 15.56
CA PRO A 31 2.56 10.65 15.93
C PRO A 31 3.46 10.40 14.72
N LEU A 32 2.92 10.11 13.54
CA LEU A 32 3.72 9.96 12.32
C LEU A 32 4.45 11.26 11.94
N LYS A 33 3.95 12.42 12.36
CA LYS A 33 4.64 13.71 12.14
C LYS A 33 5.96 13.82 12.87
N TRP A 34 6.09 13.11 13.97
CA TRP A 34 7.31 13.16 14.79
C TRP A 34 8.28 12.03 14.48
N MET A 35 7.81 11.00 13.80
CA MET A 35 8.57 9.79 13.49
C MET A 35 9.25 9.83 12.13
N THR A 36 9.11 10.91 11.38
CA THR A 36 9.73 11.02 10.06
C THR A 36 11.24 11.25 10.20
N GLY A 37 12.03 10.34 9.65
CA GLY A 37 13.45 10.57 9.41
C GLY A 37 13.66 11.66 8.34
N LEU A 38 14.89 12.16 8.23
CA LEU A 38 15.26 13.27 7.33
C LEU A 38 14.93 13.02 5.85
N ASN A 39 14.84 11.75 5.43
CA ASN A 39 14.61 11.36 4.03
C ASN A 39 13.24 10.70 3.78
N THR A 40 12.39 10.65 4.78
CA THR A 40 11.07 10.02 4.65
C THR A 40 10.03 11.03 4.20
N ILE A 41 9.37 10.77 3.09
CA ILE A 41 8.24 11.56 2.62
C ILE A 41 7.04 11.22 3.50
N ARG A 42 6.37 12.23 4.04
CA ARG A 42 5.14 12.04 4.76
C ARG A 42 4.00 12.77 4.06
N GLU A 43 2.93 12.02 3.78
CA GLU A 43 1.72 12.53 3.16
C GLU A 43 0.48 12.12 3.97
N ASP A 44 -0.54 12.94 3.92
CA ASP A 44 -1.78 12.69 4.64
C ASP A 44 -2.66 11.80 3.79
N TRP A 45 -3.10 11.11 3.39
CA TRP A 45 -4.04 10.30 2.62
C TRP A 45 -3.46 9.61 1.39
N GLU A 46 -2.67 10.30 0.56
CA GLU A 46 -2.10 9.70 -0.64
C GLU A 46 -0.74 10.30 -1.00
N ALA A 47 0.10 9.49 -1.62
CA ALA A 47 1.36 9.90 -2.23
C ALA A 47 1.48 9.38 -3.66
N ARG A 48 2.03 10.20 -4.53
CA ARG A 48 2.40 9.81 -5.89
C ARG A 48 3.89 9.99 -6.05
N ILE A 49 4.58 8.88 -6.15
CA ILE A 49 6.03 8.80 -6.11
C ILE A 49 6.54 8.37 -7.47
N SER A 50 7.61 9.02 -7.93
CA SER A 50 8.35 8.60 -9.10
C SER A 50 9.76 8.25 -8.70
N ILE A 51 10.13 6.99 -8.87
CA ILE A 51 11.51 6.52 -8.70
C ILE A 51 12.19 6.60 -10.06
N ASN A 52 13.19 7.47 -10.18
CA ASN A 52 13.97 7.63 -11.38
C ASN A 52 15.24 6.77 -11.27
N PHE A 53 15.49 5.95 -12.28
CA PHE A 53 16.66 5.09 -12.33
C PHE A 53 17.77 5.71 -13.19
N PRO A 54 19.04 5.36 -12.93
CA PRO A 54 20.18 5.88 -13.70
C PRO A 54 20.13 5.59 -15.21
N ASN A 55 19.41 4.54 -15.60
CA ASN A 55 19.21 4.18 -17.02
C ASN A 55 18.11 5.01 -17.72
N GLY A 56 17.58 6.04 -17.08
CA GLY A 56 16.53 6.92 -17.60
C GLY A 56 15.11 6.36 -17.49
N ARG A 57 14.94 5.17 -16.95
CA ARG A 57 13.62 4.61 -16.68
C ARG A 57 13.02 5.17 -15.40
N GLN A 58 11.72 4.96 -15.25
CA GLN A 58 10.97 5.45 -14.12
C GLN A 58 9.96 4.38 -13.62
N CYS A 59 9.85 4.22 -12.31
CA CYS A 59 8.75 3.50 -11.68
C CYS A 59 7.85 4.50 -10.95
N ARG A 60 6.57 4.51 -11.29
CA ARG A 60 5.56 5.37 -10.68
C ARG A 60 4.72 4.56 -9.72
N ILE A 61 4.61 5.05 -8.50
CA ILE A 61 3.84 4.43 -7.42
C ILE A 61 2.75 5.40 -6.99
N HIS A 62 1.52 4.91 -6.94
CA HIS A 62 0.40 5.60 -6.30
C HIS A 62 0.05 4.83 -5.04
N ALA A 63 0.38 5.38 -3.89
CA ALA A 63 0.10 4.82 -2.59
C ALA A 63 -0.92 5.69 -1.86
N ALA A 64 -1.90 5.08 -1.21
CA ALA A 64 -2.96 5.80 -0.50
C ALA A 64 -3.39 5.06 0.75
N HIS A 65 -3.87 5.78 1.77
CA HIS A 65 -4.53 5.17 2.91
C HIS A 65 -5.74 4.34 2.47
N ASP A 66 -6.62 4.93 1.68
CA ASP A 66 -7.71 4.23 0.98
C ASP A 66 -7.90 4.84 -0.42
N MET A 67 -8.40 4.05 -1.35
CA MET A 67 -8.75 4.51 -2.69
C MET A 67 -10.27 4.49 -2.88
N PRO A 68 -10.86 5.49 -3.54
CA PRO A 68 -12.31 5.59 -3.70
C PRO A 68 -12.87 4.50 -4.62
N GLY A 69 -14.02 3.95 -4.25
CA GLY A 69 -14.73 2.94 -5.02
C GLY A 69 -14.40 1.51 -4.58
N HIS A 70 -14.72 1.18 -3.34
CA HIS A 70 -14.61 -0.20 -2.85
C HIS A 70 -15.76 -1.09 -3.32
N SER A 71 -15.53 -2.40 -3.26
CA SER A 71 -16.53 -3.44 -3.50
C SER A 71 -16.42 -4.49 -2.40
N GLN A 72 -17.54 -5.08 -2.02
CA GLN A 72 -17.57 -6.20 -1.07
C GLN A 72 -17.03 -7.49 -1.70
N TRP A 73 -17.13 -7.61 -3.03
CA TRP A 73 -16.77 -8.81 -3.78
C TRP A 73 -15.36 -8.79 -4.37
N ASN A 74 -14.76 -7.62 -4.46
CA ASN A 74 -13.44 -7.46 -5.05
C ASN A 74 -12.60 -6.49 -4.23
N SER A 75 -11.65 -7.03 -3.49
CA SER A 75 -10.74 -6.26 -2.63
C SER A 75 -9.91 -5.23 -3.38
N LEU A 76 -9.67 -5.42 -4.68
CA LEU A 76 -8.86 -4.55 -5.53
C LEU A 76 -9.69 -3.64 -6.44
N HIS A 77 -11.01 -3.57 -6.25
CA HIS A 77 -11.88 -2.77 -7.12
C HIS A 77 -11.45 -1.31 -7.20
N ALA A 78 -11.13 -0.70 -6.08
CA ALA A 78 -10.72 0.70 -6.01
C ALA A 78 -9.41 0.96 -6.76
N GLN A 79 -8.39 0.12 -6.54
CA GLN A 79 -7.11 0.22 -7.25
C GLN A 79 -7.28 0.01 -8.76
N ASN A 80 -8.09 -0.96 -9.16
CA ASN A 80 -8.41 -1.21 -10.58
C ASN A 80 -9.11 -0.01 -11.23
N LYS A 81 -10.07 0.58 -10.53
CA LYS A 81 -10.73 1.81 -10.96
C LYS A 81 -9.74 2.96 -11.12
N MET A 82 -8.83 3.14 -10.17
CA MET A 82 -7.80 4.17 -10.26
C MET A 82 -6.86 3.94 -11.44
N ALA A 83 -6.42 2.70 -11.65
CA ALA A 83 -5.55 2.35 -12.75
C ALA A 83 -6.20 2.60 -14.12
N ARG A 84 -7.48 2.27 -14.28
CA ARG A 84 -8.20 2.45 -15.54
C ARG A 84 -8.60 3.88 -15.85
N PHE A 85 -9.01 4.66 -14.85
CA PHE A 85 -9.62 5.97 -15.09
C PHE A 85 -8.73 7.17 -14.71
N LYS A 86 -7.78 6.98 -13.81
CA LYS A 86 -6.94 8.08 -13.31
C LYS A 86 -5.44 7.75 -13.39
N GLY A 87 -5.10 6.63 -13.99
CA GLY A 87 -3.83 6.02 -13.80
C GLY A 87 -2.75 6.43 -14.77
N HIS A 88 -1.55 6.46 -14.22
CA HIS A 88 -0.27 6.40 -14.92
C HIS A 88 0.78 5.87 -13.94
N ALA A 89 0.39 4.98 -13.01
CA ALA A 89 1.32 4.34 -12.10
C ALA A 89 1.55 2.87 -12.49
N ASN A 90 2.75 2.39 -12.22
CA ASN A 90 3.12 0.99 -12.38
C ASN A 90 2.65 0.14 -11.20
N LEU A 91 2.38 0.81 -10.05
CA LEU A 91 1.98 0.20 -8.81
C LEU A 91 0.94 1.06 -8.09
N TYR A 92 -0.18 0.45 -7.73
CA TYR A 92 -1.23 1.04 -6.91
C TYR A 92 -1.32 0.30 -5.59
N ILE A 93 -1.08 1.00 -4.47
CA ILE A 93 -1.09 0.41 -3.13
C ILE A 93 -2.11 1.14 -2.27
N SER A 94 -2.91 0.39 -1.52
CA SER A 94 -3.71 0.97 -0.43
C SER A 94 -3.82 0.03 0.77
N GLY A 95 -4.26 0.57 1.91
CA GLY A 95 -4.56 -0.16 3.14
C GLY A 95 -6.02 0.02 3.57
N HIS A 96 -6.22 0.42 4.84
CA HIS A 96 -7.45 0.82 5.51
C HIS A 96 -8.52 -0.27 5.67
N ARG A 97 -8.85 -1.02 4.63
CA ARG A 97 -10.00 -1.93 4.62
C ARG A 97 -9.76 -3.28 5.30
N HIS A 98 -8.57 -3.52 5.81
CA HIS A 98 -8.18 -4.74 6.53
C HIS A 98 -8.37 -6.04 5.75
N ASN A 99 -8.60 -5.97 4.47
CA ASN A 99 -8.58 -7.11 3.56
C ASN A 99 -7.37 -7.03 2.64
N TRP A 100 -6.91 -8.19 2.22
CA TRP A 100 -5.75 -8.34 1.38
C TRP A 100 -6.15 -8.52 -0.09
N GLY A 101 -5.29 -8.07 -0.98
CA GLY A 101 -5.44 -8.33 -2.40
C GLY A 101 -4.18 -7.99 -3.18
N LEU A 102 -3.92 -8.79 -4.20
CA LEU A 102 -2.81 -8.59 -5.12
C LEU A 102 -3.22 -9.05 -6.52
N ALA A 103 -3.00 -8.21 -7.52
CA ALA A 103 -3.24 -8.56 -8.91
C ALA A 103 -2.30 -7.78 -9.84
N HIS A 104 -1.98 -8.40 -10.96
CA HIS A 104 -1.37 -7.74 -12.11
C HIS A 104 -2.46 -7.51 -13.16
N ILE A 105 -2.53 -6.31 -13.68
CA ILE A 105 -3.47 -5.95 -14.74
C ILE A 105 -2.73 -5.47 -15.98
N GLU A 106 -3.33 -5.74 -17.12
CA GLU A 106 -2.91 -5.24 -18.42
C GLU A 106 -4.01 -4.38 -19.03
N ASP A 107 -3.64 -3.23 -19.54
CA ASP A 107 -4.47 -2.38 -20.36
C ASP A 107 -3.96 -2.45 -21.79
N VAL A 108 -4.60 -3.27 -22.61
CA VAL A 108 -4.19 -3.56 -23.98
C VAL A 108 -4.31 -2.32 -24.86
N GLU A 109 -5.33 -1.49 -24.65
CA GLU A 109 -5.54 -0.27 -25.43
C GLU A 109 -4.44 0.76 -25.18
N ARG A 110 -4.03 0.92 -23.91
CA ARG A 110 -2.96 1.84 -23.52
C ARG A 110 -1.57 1.23 -23.57
N LYS A 111 -1.47 -0.07 -23.82
CA LYS A 111 -0.21 -0.84 -23.77
C LYS A 111 0.57 -0.64 -22.47
N THR A 112 -0.16 -0.66 -21.36
CA THR A 112 0.41 -0.48 -20.04
C THR A 112 0.04 -1.62 -19.11
N THR A 113 0.91 -1.90 -18.16
CA THR A 113 0.67 -2.88 -17.12
C THR A 113 0.77 -2.19 -15.76
N ALA A 114 0.03 -2.69 -14.78
CA ALA A 114 0.13 -2.20 -13.42
C ALA A 114 -0.08 -3.32 -12.40
N TRP A 115 0.59 -3.20 -11.27
CA TRP A 115 0.33 -3.99 -10.08
C TRP A 115 -0.66 -3.28 -9.16
N LEU A 116 -1.62 -4.02 -8.70
CA LEU A 116 -2.62 -3.59 -7.73
C LEU A 116 -2.37 -4.34 -6.44
N ALA A 117 -2.21 -3.61 -5.34
CA ALA A 117 -1.91 -4.18 -4.05
C ALA A 117 -2.79 -3.56 -2.97
N ARG A 118 -3.34 -4.37 -2.10
CA ARG A 118 -3.97 -3.92 -0.86
C ARG A 118 -3.33 -4.63 0.30
N ALA A 119 -2.65 -3.85 1.14
CA ALA A 119 -2.05 -4.35 2.37
C ALA A 119 -3.12 -4.47 3.46
N ARG A 120 -3.08 -5.56 4.17
CA ARG A 120 -3.89 -5.78 5.37
C ARG A 120 -3.24 -5.09 6.57
N GLY A 121 -4.06 -4.71 7.56
CA GLY A 121 -3.54 -4.26 8.85
C GLY A 121 -3.02 -5.42 9.70
N TYR A 122 -2.12 -5.13 10.63
CA TYR A 122 -1.57 -6.10 11.60
C TYR A 122 -2.51 -6.49 12.73
N LYS A 123 -3.79 -6.17 12.62
CA LYS A 123 -4.78 -6.45 13.64
C LYS A 123 -5.46 -7.79 13.35
N PHE A 124 -5.20 -8.81 14.17
CA PHE A 124 -5.74 -10.17 14.02
C PHE A 124 -7.17 -10.32 14.51
N HIS A 125 -7.49 -9.69 15.65
CA HIS A 125 -8.82 -9.72 16.23
C HIS A 125 -9.36 -8.30 16.33
N ASP A 126 -10.45 -8.07 15.65
CA ASP A 126 -11.19 -6.83 15.72
C ASP A 126 -12.64 -7.12 16.08
N THR A 127 -13.00 -6.85 17.33
CA THR A 127 -14.38 -7.02 17.83
C THR A 127 -15.36 -6.20 16.97
N TYR A 128 -14.97 -5.01 16.54
CA TYR A 128 -15.81 -4.19 15.66
C TYR A 128 -16.01 -4.85 14.29
N ALA A 129 -14.96 -5.37 13.69
CA ALA A 129 -15.03 -6.09 12.42
C ALA A 129 -15.91 -7.34 12.53
N PHE A 130 -15.76 -8.10 13.63
CA PHE A 130 -16.58 -9.27 13.90
C PHE A 130 -18.08 -8.91 14.02
N VAL A 131 -18.41 -7.90 14.83
CA VAL A 131 -19.81 -7.44 15.02
C VAL A 131 -20.41 -6.92 13.72
N LYS A 132 -19.60 -6.34 12.82
CA LYS A 132 -20.04 -5.84 11.52
C LYS A 132 -20.04 -6.91 10.42
N GLY A 133 -19.64 -8.15 10.72
CA GLY A 133 -19.60 -9.24 9.75
C GLY A 133 -18.52 -9.08 8.66
N PHE A 134 -17.45 -8.35 8.93
CA PHE A 134 -16.33 -8.24 8.01
C PHE A 134 -15.51 -9.53 8.04
N GLU A 135 -15.12 -10.00 6.86
CA GLU A 135 -14.24 -11.17 6.74
C GLU A 135 -12.90 -10.91 7.42
N GLN A 136 -12.46 -11.87 8.20
CA GLN A 136 -11.12 -11.89 8.79
C GLN A 136 -10.21 -12.72 7.91
N GLN A 137 -9.15 -12.09 7.40
CA GLN A 137 -8.12 -12.78 6.62
C GLN A 137 -6.91 -13.02 7.51
N ASN A 138 -6.38 -14.24 7.48
CA ASN A 138 -5.30 -14.66 8.38
C ASN A 138 -3.90 -14.52 7.77
N PHE A 139 -3.77 -14.09 6.52
CA PHE A 139 -2.48 -13.96 5.82
C PHE A 139 -2.42 -12.67 4.99
N GLY A 140 -1.23 -12.40 4.41
CA GLY A 140 -1.06 -11.28 3.47
C GLY A 140 -0.80 -9.93 4.15
N GLN A 141 -0.15 -9.91 5.30
CA GLN A 141 0.11 -8.67 6.05
C GLN A 141 1.15 -7.77 5.40
N ALA A 142 2.19 -8.36 4.84
CA ALA A 142 3.23 -7.64 4.12
C ALA A 142 3.29 -8.08 2.65
N ILE A 143 3.62 -7.13 1.79
CA ILE A 143 3.79 -7.36 0.35
C ILE A 143 5.19 -6.88 -0.02
N LEU A 144 6.03 -7.79 -0.48
CA LEU A 144 7.33 -7.48 -1.05
C LEU A 144 7.18 -7.31 -2.56
N GLN A 145 7.67 -6.21 -3.08
CA GLN A 145 7.71 -5.95 -4.52
C GLN A 145 9.13 -5.63 -4.94
N VAL A 146 9.61 -6.35 -5.93
CA VAL A 146 10.93 -6.10 -6.52
C VAL A 146 10.76 -5.16 -7.71
N ILE A 147 11.44 -4.02 -7.66
CA ILE A 147 11.46 -3.04 -8.73
C ILE A 147 12.77 -3.21 -9.49
N ASP A 148 12.67 -3.71 -10.73
CA ASP A 148 13.81 -3.93 -11.60
C ASP A 148 13.81 -2.89 -12.73
N PRO A 149 14.79 -1.97 -12.76
CA PRO A 149 14.89 -0.94 -13.80
C PRO A 149 15.23 -1.49 -15.20
N HIS A 150 15.68 -2.74 -15.30
CA HIS A 150 16.03 -3.36 -16.58
C HIS A 150 14.86 -4.11 -17.22
N ASN A 151 13.81 -4.37 -16.46
CA ASN A 151 12.62 -5.05 -16.96
C ASN A 151 11.68 -4.07 -17.68
N PRO A 152 11.00 -4.48 -18.78
CA PRO A 152 9.95 -3.67 -19.43
C PRO A 152 8.84 -3.20 -18.49
N SER A 153 8.42 -4.06 -17.55
CA SER A 153 7.61 -3.67 -16.41
C SER A 153 8.53 -3.46 -15.22
N PRO A 154 8.62 -2.25 -14.64
CA PRO A 154 9.56 -1.99 -13.55
C PRO A 154 9.26 -2.80 -12.30
N VAL A 155 8.02 -3.23 -12.09
CA VAL A 155 7.67 -4.16 -11.00
C VAL A 155 7.72 -5.59 -11.55
N SER A 156 8.80 -6.29 -11.28
CA SER A 156 9.10 -7.59 -11.90
C SER A 156 8.68 -8.79 -11.05
N TRP A 157 8.58 -8.62 -9.76
CA TRP A 157 8.30 -9.70 -8.84
C TRP A 157 7.57 -9.22 -7.59
N VAL A 158 6.63 -10.04 -7.10
CA VAL A 158 5.83 -9.74 -5.92
C VAL A 158 5.65 -11.00 -5.08
N GLN A 159 5.85 -10.87 -3.80
CA GLN A 159 5.59 -11.93 -2.84
C GLN A 159 4.77 -11.41 -1.67
N CYS A 160 3.85 -12.22 -1.21
CA CYS A 160 3.16 -12.02 0.05
C CYS A 160 3.78 -12.90 1.12
N PHE A 161 3.93 -12.33 2.29
CA PHE A 161 4.36 -13.08 3.45
C PHE A 161 3.11 -13.68 4.11
N ALA A 162 3.16 -14.99 4.33
CA ALA A 162 2.19 -15.68 5.16
C ALA A 162 2.32 -15.26 6.63
N ASP A 163 1.34 -15.63 7.42
CA ASP A 163 1.39 -15.45 8.87
C ASP A 163 2.61 -16.19 9.43
N PRO A 164 3.44 -15.55 10.27
CA PRO A 164 4.58 -16.23 10.90
C PRO A 164 4.20 -17.38 11.86
N GLN A 165 2.92 -17.72 12.00
CA GLN A 165 2.46 -18.88 12.75
C GLN A 165 2.33 -20.16 11.89
N GLU A 166 2.58 -20.09 10.61
CA GLU A 166 2.84 -21.24 9.74
C GLU A 166 4.35 -21.43 9.53
#